data_a716e6d721cac1f9fc2c8cf2ff1bda20
#
_entry.id   a716e6d721cac1f9fc2c8cf2ff1bda20
#
_cell.length_a   1.000
_cell.length_b   1.000
_cell.length_c   1.000
_cell.angle_alpha   90.00
_cell.angle_beta   90.00
_cell.angle_gamma   90.00
#
_symmetry.space_group_name_H-M   'P 1'
#
loop_
_entity.id
_entity.type
_entity.pdbx_description
1 polymer ?
#
loop_
_entity_poly.entity_id
_entity_poly.type
_entity_poly.pdbx_seq_one_letter_code
_entity_poly.pdbx_strand_id
1 'polypeptide(L)'
;SGHVHYSVQGTAPRTDLDFRHALTAIKFAVGQNLSINKTISKVEIRNALSKGKYTLSDKFDGTGAKWENLSDAKTFKLEGLAVSTNQNPNAVLTGNDGDNYTFYMIPQELTGKNITVYVEFTDGSKIESTLKGSWLAGTTKTYKLSEKNSTWEYTLETTNPANVAYNQDKSNDYFVTSYRNAPDGTKQPVKWKAVGYEEYDRATDSWTNLGT
;
A
#
# COMPACT_ATOMS: atom_id res chain seq x y z
N SER A 1 0.87 9.70 33.07
CA SER A 1 0.20 9.07 34.23
C SER A 1 -0.13 10.15 35.25
N GLY A 2 -1.42 10.38 35.49
CA GLY A 2 -1.86 11.30 36.54
C GLY A 2 -1.55 10.74 37.95
N HIS A 3 -1.38 11.61 38.91
CA HIS A 3 -1.26 11.23 40.32
C HIS A 3 -2.64 11.15 40.96
N VAL A 4 -2.93 10.03 41.59
CA VAL A 4 -4.16 9.85 42.38
C VAL A 4 -3.81 9.92 43.86
N HIS A 5 -4.43 10.83 44.58
CA HIS A 5 -4.24 11.01 46.02
C HIS A 5 -5.37 10.31 46.78
N TYR A 6 -5.00 9.40 47.68
CA TYR A 6 -5.94 8.75 48.58
C TYR A 6 -5.85 9.37 49.98
N SER A 7 -6.93 9.89 50.50
CA SER A 7 -6.96 10.56 51.79
C SER A 7 -7.33 9.63 52.97
N VAL A 8 -7.81 8.42 52.67
CA VAL A 8 -8.23 7.45 53.69
C VAL A 8 -7.57 6.09 53.39
N GLN A 9 -6.89 5.56 54.39
CA GLN A 9 -6.24 4.25 54.31
C GLN A 9 -7.31 3.13 54.18
N GLY A 10 -7.10 2.21 53.24
CA GLY A 10 -8.00 1.07 53.00
C GLY A 10 -9.17 1.33 52.06
N THR A 11 -9.33 2.56 51.54
CA THR A 11 -10.31 2.89 50.51
C THR A 11 -9.60 3.24 49.20
N ALA A 12 -9.76 2.41 48.19
CA ALA A 12 -9.27 2.71 46.83
C ALA A 12 -10.48 3.08 45.96
N PRO A 13 -10.70 4.37 45.64
CA PRO A 13 -11.76 4.75 44.71
C PRO A 13 -11.44 4.16 43.33
N ARG A 14 -12.48 3.83 42.57
CA ARG A 14 -12.33 3.43 41.18
C ARG A 14 -11.59 4.54 40.45
N THR A 15 -10.50 4.14 39.79
CA THR A 15 -9.70 5.04 38.96
C THR A 15 -9.78 4.57 37.51
N ASP A 16 -10.30 5.40 36.64
CA ASP A 16 -10.34 5.16 35.22
C ASP A 16 -8.97 5.52 34.61
N LEU A 17 -8.37 4.60 33.87
CA LEU A 17 -7.08 4.77 33.23
C LEU A 17 -7.25 4.77 31.72
N ASP A 18 -6.85 5.85 31.08
CA ASP A 18 -6.81 5.96 29.63
C ASP A 18 -5.44 5.46 29.10
N PHE A 19 -5.45 4.35 28.37
CA PHE A 19 -4.26 3.82 27.73
C PHE A 19 -4.12 4.37 26.31
N ARG A 20 -2.92 4.85 25.98
CA ARG A 20 -2.57 5.30 24.62
C ARG A 20 -1.41 4.50 24.11
N HIS A 21 -1.47 4.14 22.82
CA HIS A 21 -0.35 3.47 22.16
C HIS A 21 0.83 4.43 22.00
N ALA A 22 1.98 4.05 22.52
CA ALA A 22 3.23 4.81 22.41
C ALA A 22 3.94 4.60 21.05
N LEU A 23 3.60 3.55 20.31
CA LEU A 23 4.21 3.17 19.05
C LEU A 23 3.26 3.42 17.88
N THR A 24 3.82 3.34 16.68
CA THR A 24 3.09 3.31 15.40
C THR A 24 3.03 1.88 14.89
N ALA A 25 1.87 1.40 14.49
CA ALA A 25 1.73 0.13 13.79
C ALA A 25 1.97 0.33 12.29
N ILE A 26 2.87 -0.45 11.70
CA ILE A 26 3.18 -0.42 10.26
C ILE A 26 2.71 -1.73 9.64
N LYS A 27 1.83 -1.60 8.64
CA LYS A 27 1.27 -2.71 7.87
C LYS A 27 1.56 -2.53 6.39
N PHE A 28 1.41 -3.60 5.63
CA PHE A 28 1.56 -3.61 4.18
C PHE A 28 0.29 -4.07 3.51
N ALA A 29 -0.01 -3.50 2.35
CA ALA A 29 -1.18 -3.84 1.56
C ALA A 29 -0.80 -4.03 0.10
N VAL A 30 -1.66 -4.73 -0.63
CA VAL A 30 -1.53 -4.91 -2.07
C VAL A 30 -1.70 -3.55 -2.76
N GLY A 31 -0.64 -3.09 -3.41
CA GLY A 31 -0.67 -1.90 -4.25
C GLY A 31 -1.21 -2.21 -5.65
N GLN A 32 -1.45 -1.15 -6.40
CA GLN A 32 -2.08 -1.26 -7.72
C GLN A 32 -1.26 -2.08 -8.73
N ASN A 33 0.07 -2.03 -8.63
CA ASN A 33 0.99 -2.71 -9.54
C ASN A 33 1.79 -3.83 -8.85
N LEU A 34 1.31 -4.39 -7.75
CA LEU A 34 1.94 -5.56 -7.18
C LEU A 34 1.66 -6.77 -8.07
N SER A 35 2.71 -7.46 -8.51
CA SER A 35 2.57 -8.65 -9.35
C SER A 35 1.81 -9.75 -8.62
N ILE A 36 0.93 -10.44 -9.35
CA ILE A 36 0.24 -11.65 -8.87
C ILE A 36 1.17 -12.88 -9.01
N ASN A 37 0.77 -13.99 -8.39
CA ASN A 37 1.49 -15.27 -8.43
C ASN A 37 2.92 -15.22 -7.87
N LYS A 38 3.16 -14.31 -6.92
CA LYS A 38 4.39 -14.26 -6.14
C LYS A 38 4.13 -14.58 -4.67
N THR A 39 5.18 -14.97 -3.99
CA THR A 39 5.16 -15.19 -2.54
C THR A 39 6.20 -14.31 -1.88
N ILE A 40 5.77 -13.49 -0.92
CA ILE A 40 6.68 -12.68 -0.11
C ILE A 40 7.34 -13.59 0.92
N SER A 41 8.66 -13.60 0.95
CA SER A 41 9.49 -14.39 1.88
C SER A 41 10.05 -13.54 3.02
N LYS A 42 10.23 -12.24 2.79
CA LYS A 42 10.83 -11.34 3.77
C LYS A 42 10.34 -9.91 3.59
N VAL A 43 10.15 -9.21 4.70
CA VAL A 43 9.93 -7.76 4.74
C VAL A 43 10.88 -7.13 5.74
N GLU A 44 11.52 -6.03 5.35
CA GLU A 44 12.42 -5.27 6.20
C GLU A 44 12.04 -3.78 6.21
N ILE A 45 12.23 -3.15 7.37
CA ILE A 45 12.30 -1.71 7.52
C ILE A 45 13.72 -1.38 7.93
N ARG A 46 14.47 -0.70 7.06
CA ARG A 46 15.90 -0.43 7.23
C ARG A 46 16.15 1.00 7.70
N ASN A 47 17.20 1.20 8.47
CA ASN A 47 17.67 2.49 9.00
C ASN A 47 16.67 3.22 9.92
N ALA A 48 15.68 2.55 10.48
CA ALA A 48 14.77 3.14 11.44
C ALA A 48 15.42 3.19 12.82
N LEU A 49 15.20 4.29 13.54
CA LEU A 49 15.72 4.45 14.90
C LEU A 49 15.00 3.50 15.86
N SER A 50 15.78 2.78 16.66
CA SER A 50 15.33 1.66 17.50
C SER A 50 15.34 1.95 19.01
N LYS A 51 15.95 3.04 19.42
CA LYS A 51 16.07 3.46 20.82
C LYS A 51 15.59 4.87 21.03
N GLY A 52 15.12 5.17 22.22
CA GLY A 52 14.73 6.50 22.64
C GLY A 52 14.28 6.52 24.09
N LYS A 53 14.11 7.70 24.62
CA LYS A 53 13.51 7.92 25.94
C LYS A 53 12.03 8.24 25.76
N TYR A 54 11.16 7.42 26.34
CA TYR A 54 9.75 7.71 26.39
C TYR A 54 9.39 8.36 27.72
N THR A 55 8.82 9.56 27.67
CA THR A 55 8.34 10.29 28.84
C THR A 55 6.83 10.12 28.90
N LEU A 56 6.34 9.55 29.99
CA LEU A 56 4.91 9.40 30.25
C LEU A 56 4.28 10.79 30.50
N SER A 57 3.02 10.90 30.13
CA SER A 57 2.22 12.07 30.47
C SER A 57 1.98 12.14 31.99
N ASP A 58 1.99 13.36 32.53
CA ASP A 58 1.50 13.68 33.87
C ASP A 58 -0.03 13.96 33.90
N LYS A 59 -0.66 13.99 32.72
CA LYS A 59 -2.11 14.21 32.57
C LYS A 59 -2.86 12.88 32.47
N PHE A 60 -4.08 12.87 33.00
CA PHE A 60 -4.95 11.68 32.95
C PHE A 60 -5.31 11.25 31.53
N ASP A 61 -5.50 12.21 30.62
CA ASP A 61 -5.82 11.97 29.21
C ASP A 61 -4.62 11.50 28.37
N GLY A 62 -3.43 11.40 28.99
CA GLY A 62 -2.19 10.95 28.32
C GLY A 62 -1.58 11.97 27.37
N THR A 63 -2.12 13.18 27.24
CA THR A 63 -1.53 14.24 26.38
C THR A 63 -0.18 14.69 26.92
N GLY A 64 0.80 14.94 26.00
CA GLY A 64 2.16 15.34 26.36
C GLY A 64 3.14 14.20 26.54
N ALA A 65 2.69 12.93 26.50
CA ALA A 65 3.61 11.80 26.38
C ALA A 65 4.39 11.88 25.07
N LYS A 66 5.70 11.61 25.09
CA LYS A 66 6.55 11.79 23.91
C LYS A 66 7.78 10.89 23.93
N TRP A 67 8.28 10.63 22.73
CA TRP A 67 9.59 10.04 22.50
C TRP A 67 10.62 11.13 22.26
N GLU A 68 11.80 11.00 22.88
CA GLU A 68 12.91 11.94 22.78
C GLU A 68 14.24 11.19 22.64
N ASN A 69 15.28 11.87 22.14
CA ASN A 69 16.66 11.35 22.02
C ASN A 69 16.72 10.02 21.24
N LEU A 70 16.02 9.99 20.11
CA LEU A 70 15.99 8.79 19.26
C LEU A 70 17.40 8.52 18.71
N SER A 71 17.81 7.25 18.74
CA SER A 71 19.14 6.79 18.35
C SER A 71 19.13 5.35 17.85
N ASP A 72 20.29 4.85 17.43
CA ASP A 72 20.55 3.46 17.07
C ASP A 72 19.69 3.00 15.88
N ALA A 73 20.06 3.45 14.66
CA ALA A 73 19.44 3.02 13.43
C ALA A 73 19.65 1.52 13.20
N LYS A 74 18.56 0.78 12.98
CA LYS A 74 18.57 -0.67 12.77
C LYS A 74 17.69 -1.09 11.60
N THR A 75 17.88 -2.34 11.19
CA THR A 75 16.97 -3.07 10.32
C THR A 75 16.05 -3.94 11.17
N PHE A 76 14.76 -3.70 11.03
CA PHE A 76 13.69 -4.53 11.57
C PHE A 76 13.23 -5.47 10.47
N LYS A 77 13.05 -6.75 10.76
CA LYS A 77 12.75 -7.74 9.74
C LYS A 77 11.76 -8.79 10.21
N LEU A 78 10.95 -9.23 9.27
CA LEU A 78 10.13 -10.42 9.33
C LEU A 78 10.61 -11.35 8.23
N GLU A 79 11.11 -12.53 8.62
CA GLU A 79 11.69 -13.55 7.74
C GLU A 79 10.90 -14.85 7.83
N GLY A 80 11.10 -15.73 6.84
CA GLY A 80 10.40 -17.01 6.78
C GLY A 80 8.92 -16.88 6.45
N LEU A 81 8.53 -15.76 5.83
CA LEU A 81 7.16 -15.52 5.43
C LEU A 81 6.78 -16.37 4.22
N ALA A 82 5.48 -16.69 4.12
CA ALA A 82 4.88 -17.36 2.97
C ALA A 82 3.58 -16.64 2.60
N VAL A 83 3.68 -15.34 2.28
CA VAL A 83 2.52 -14.48 2.01
C VAL A 83 2.29 -14.39 0.51
N SER A 84 1.18 -14.95 0.04
CA SER A 84 0.77 -14.84 -1.37
C SER A 84 0.42 -13.41 -1.73
N THR A 85 0.85 -12.96 -2.91
CA THR A 85 0.43 -11.69 -3.51
C THR A 85 -0.94 -11.79 -4.19
N ASN A 86 -1.52 -13.00 -4.31
CA ASN A 86 -2.84 -13.21 -4.89
C ASN A 86 -3.95 -12.76 -3.92
N GLN A 87 -3.91 -11.49 -3.57
CA GLN A 87 -4.90 -10.82 -2.73
C GLN A 87 -5.41 -9.58 -3.46
N ASN A 88 -6.62 -9.15 -3.13
CA ASN A 88 -7.23 -8.02 -3.82
C ASN A 88 -6.48 -6.71 -3.56
N PRO A 89 -6.42 -5.80 -4.54
CA PRO A 89 -5.85 -4.48 -4.34
C PRO A 89 -6.44 -3.75 -3.14
N ASN A 90 -5.56 -3.08 -2.40
CA ASN A 90 -5.82 -2.41 -1.12
C ASN A 90 -6.08 -3.34 0.08
N ALA A 91 -6.17 -4.66 -0.12
CA ALA A 91 -6.21 -5.58 1.01
C ALA A 91 -4.89 -5.51 1.80
N VAL A 92 -4.99 -5.54 3.13
CA VAL A 92 -3.81 -5.71 3.99
C VAL A 92 -3.27 -7.11 3.75
N LEU A 93 -1.97 -7.21 3.47
CA LEU A 93 -1.32 -8.50 3.25
C LEU A 93 -1.43 -9.36 4.50
N THR A 94 -2.03 -10.53 4.32
CA THR A 94 -2.34 -11.45 5.38
C THR A 94 -1.79 -12.83 5.02
N GLY A 95 -1.14 -13.49 5.97
CA GLY A 95 -0.66 -14.85 5.84
C GLY A 95 -1.80 -15.87 5.92
N ASN A 96 -1.48 -17.13 5.64
CA ASN A 96 -2.43 -18.25 5.69
C ASN A 96 -2.97 -18.51 7.10
N ASP A 97 -2.25 -18.08 8.13
CA ASP A 97 -2.63 -18.14 9.54
C ASP A 97 -3.53 -16.96 9.99
N GLY A 98 -3.82 -16.02 9.06
CA GLY A 98 -4.57 -14.82 9.35
C GLY A 98 -3.74 -13.68 9.96
N ASP A 99 -2.44 -13.89 10.18
CA ASP A 99 -1.55 -12.83 10.67
C ASP A 99 -1.33 -11.75 9.59
N ASN A 100 -1.38 -10.49 9.98
CA ASN A 100 -1.19 -9.34 9.09
C ASN A 100 0.20 -8.70 9.21
N TYR A 101 1.16 -9.39 9.80
CA TYR A 101 2.59 -9.06 9.86
C TYR A 101 2.86 -7.57 10.13
N THR A 102 2.55 -7.14 11.34
CA THR A 102 2.65 -5.75 11.77
C THR A 102 4.01 -5.48 12.44
N PHE A 103 4.68 -4.40 12.01
CA PHE A 103 5.80 -3.82 12.76
C PHE A 103 5.27 -2.77 13.73
N TYR A 104 5.80 -2.75 14.95
CA TYR A 104 5.56 -1.69 15.92
C TYR A 104 6.81 -0.85 16.05
N MET A 105 6.75 0.39 15.55
CA MET A 105 7.90 1.27 15.38
C MET A 105 7.80 2.48 16.29
N ILE A 106 8.95 2.99 16.74
CA ILE A 106 9.02 4.27 17.45
C ILE A 106 8.59 5.39 16.49
N PRO A 107 7.68 6.29 16.91
CA PRO A 107 7.30 7.47 16.13
C PRO A 107 8.53 8.31 15.78
N GLN A 108 8.72 8.61 14.50
CA GLN A 108 9.89 9.35 14.02
C GLN A 108 9.64 9.98 12.65
N GLU A 109 10.46 11.01 12.33
CA GLU A 109 10.50 11.61 11.00
C GLU A 109 11.23 10.69 10.03
N LEU A 110 10.69 10.55 8.82
CA LEU A 110 11.21 9.66 7.78
C LEU A 110 11.87 10.42 6.63
N THR A 111 11.35 11.62 6.32
CA THR A 111 11.83 12.43 5.20
C THR A 111 13.30 12.80 5.39
N GLY A 112 14.13 12.45 4.40
CA GLY A 112 15.57 12.74 4.45
C GLY A 112 16.38 11.83 5.39
N LYS A 113 15.79 10.81 5.99
CA LYS A 113 16.46 9.89 6.93
C LYS A 113 16.92 8.57 6.30
N ASN A 114 16.70 8.38 5.00
CA ASN A 114 17.05 7.15 4.27
C ASN A 114 16.46 5.87 4.89
N ILE A 115 15.29 6.00 5.51
CA ILE A 115 14.54 4.84 6.00
C ILE A 115 13.86 4.19 4.79
N THR A 116 14.10 2.89 4.59
CA THR A 116 13.59 2.15 3.44
C THR A 116 12.76 0.96 3.86
N VAL A 117 11.76 0.62 3.04
CA VAL A 117 11.11 -0.69 3.06
C VAL A 117 11.75 -1.55 1.98
N TYR A 118 12.07 -2.78 2.34
CA TYR A 118 12.58 -3.81 1.44
C TYR A 118 11.70 -5.04 1.56
N VAL A 119 11.24 -5.54 0.42
CA VAL A 119 10.43 -6.76 0.32
C VAL A 119 11.12 -7.71 -0.63
N GLU A 120 11.27 -8.95 -0.23
CA GLU A 120 11.87 -10.02 -1.04
C GLU A 120 10.83 -11.10 -1.31
N PHE A 121 10.82 -11.60 -2.53
CA PHE A 121 9.96 -12.67 -2.98
C PHE A 121 10.75 -13.98 -3.10
N THR A 122 10.05 -15.11 -3.08
CA THR A 122 10.67 -16.44 -3.20
C THR A 122 11.34 -16.68 -4.56
N ASP A 123 10.98 -15.91 -5.59
CA ASP A 123 11.61 -15.95 -6.92
C ASP A 123 12.90 -15.11 -7.01
N GLY A 124 13.33 -14.50 -5.89
CA GLY A 124 14.51 -13.64 -5.81
C GLY A 124 14.29 -12.20 -6.28
N SER A 125 13.11 -11.87 -6.77
CA SER A 125 12.76 -10.48 -7.07
C SER A 125 12.54 -9.67 -5.80
N LYS A 126 12.61 -8.34 -5.90
CA LYS A 126 12.52 -7.46 -4.72
C LYS A 126 11.86 -6.12 -5.04
N ILE A 127 11.30 -5.54 -4.01
CA ILE A 127 10.86 -4.14 -3.97
C ILE A 127 11.70 -3.41 -2.92
N GLU A 128 12.20 -2.24 -3.26
CA GLU A 128 12.83 -1.34 -2.30
C GLU A 128 12.36 0.09 -2.53
N SER A 129 11.97 0.77 -1.46
CA SER A 129 11.46 2.14 -1.54
C SER A 129 11.82 2.93 -0.30
N THR A 130 12.24 4.19 -0.50
CA THR A 130 12.50 5.14 0.59
C THR A 130 11.18 5.70 1.12
N LEU A 131 11.02 5.67 2.42
CA LEU A 131 9.86 6.21 3.11
C LEU A 131 9.99 7.72 3.30
N LYS A 132 8.84 8.40 3.28
CA LYS A 132 8.71 9.84 3.50
C LYS A 132 7.57 10.14 4.47
N GLY A 133 7.56 11.34 5.01
CA GLY A 133 6.61 11.77 6.04
C GLY A 133 7.07 11.39 7.43
N SER A 134 6.15 11.10 8.32
CA SER A 134 6.45 10.76 9.72
C SER A 134 5.55 9.62 10.21
N TRP A 135 6.03 8.91 11.23
CA TRP A 135 5.23 7.99 12.03
C TRP A 135 4.78 8.69 13.31
N LEU A 136 3.50 8.56 13.62
CA LEU A 136 2.89 9.20 14.79
C LEU A 136 2.42 8.14 15.79
N ALA A 137 2.61 8.42 17.10
CA ALA A 137 2.16 7.54 18.17
C ALA A 137 0.65 7.27 18.09
N GLY A 138 0.27 6.02 18.37
CA GLY A 138 -1.13 5.62 18.39
C GLY A 138 -1.80 5.52 17.02
N THR A 139 -1.03 5.58 15.94
CA THR A 139 -1.56 5.48 14.56
C THR A 139 -1.15 4.17 13.89
N THR A 140 -1.95 3.77 12.91
CA THR A 140 -1.58 2.70 11.96
C THR A 140 -1.23 3.33 10.61
N LYS A 141 -0.06 2.98 10.08
CA LYS A 141 0.38 3.37 8.74
C LYS A 141 0.43 2.14 7.84
N THR A 142 -0.34 2.14 6.76
CA THR A 142 -0.35 1.05 5.79
C THR A 142 0.35 1.49 4.50
N TYR A 143 1.40 0.77 4.12
CA TYR A 143 2.14 1.00 2.88
C TYR A 143 1.66 0.04 1.80
N LYS A 144 1.28 0.58 0.65
CA LYS A 144 0.88 -0.22 -0.50
C LYS A 144 2.11 -0.61 -1.30
N LEU A 145 2.36 -1.92 -1.40
CA LEU A 145 3.47 -2.46 -2.18
C LEU A 145 3.13 -2.42 -3.66
N SER A 146 4.03 -1.87 -4.48
CA SER A 146 3.88 -1.81 -5.93
C SER A 146 5.23 -2.03 -6.59
N GLU A 147 5.23 -2.71 -7.72
CA GLU A 147 6.42 -2.93 -8.55
C GLU A 147 6.43 -1.95 -9.73
N LYS A 148 7.61 -1.65 -10.24
CA LYS A 148 7.76 -0.81 -11.43
C LYS A 148 7.17 -1.49 -12.67
N ASN A 149 7.39 -2.79 -12.79
CA ASN A 149 6.84 -3.64 -13.85
C ASN A 149 6.07 -4.78 -13.19
N SER A 150 4.77 -4.85 -13.41
CA SER A 150 3.94 -5.90 -12.83
C SER A 150 3.66 -7.00 -13.86
N THR A 151 3.28 -8.17 -13.38
CA THR A 151 2.83 -9.30 -14.20
C THR A 151 1.34 -9.28 -14.50
N TRP A 152 0.65 -8.17 -14.21
CA TRP A 152 -0.75 -8.02 -14.52
C TRP A 152 -1.00 -8.02 -16.03
N GLU A 153 -1.98 -8.81 -16.45
CA GLU A 153 -2.50 -8.78 -17.80
C GLU A 153 -3.66 -7.78 -17.89
N TYR A 154 -3.60 -6.95 -18.91
CA TYR A 154 -4.61 -5.93 -19.17
C TYR A 154 -5.39 -6.32 -20.43
N THR A 155 -6.70 -6.23 -20.34
CA THR A 155 -7.61 -6.53 -21.44
C THR A 155 -8.27 -5.25 -21.94
N LEU A 156 -8.29 -5.08 -23.25
CA LEU A 156 -9.05 -4.06 -23.95
C LEU A 156 -10.13 -4.77 -24.78
N GLU A 157 -11.38 -4.52 -24.44
CA GLU A 157 -12.53 -5.00 -25.20
C GLU A 157 -13.12 -3.86 -26.02
N THR A 158 -13.40 -4.11 -27.29
CA THR A 158 -14.07 -3.16 -28.17
C THR A 158 -15.40 -3.75 -28.63
N THR A 159 -16.45 -2.93 -28.60
CA THR A 159 -17.74 -3.31 -29.17
C THR A 159 -17.94 -2.53 -30.46
N ASN A 160 -17.90 -3.23 -31.57
CA ASN A 160 -18.16 -2.65 -32.88
C ASN A 160 -19.66 -2.73 -33.17
N PRO A 161 -20.28 -1.68 -33.74
CA PRO A 161 -21.64 -1.78 -34.21
C PRO A 161 -21.72 -2.86 -35.29
N ALA A 162 -22.70 -3.76 -35.18
CA ALA A 162 -22.94 -4.79 -36.19
C ALA A 162 -23.41 -4.16 -37.51
N ASN A 163 -22.87 -4.62 -38.64
CA ASN A 163 -23.35 -4.30 -39.98
C ASN A 163 -23.45 -2.81 -40.31
N VAL A 164 -22.38 -2.08 -40.15
CA VAL A 164 -22.28 -0.70 -40.64
C VAL A 164 -22.15 -0.77 -42.17
N ALA A 165 -23.18 -0.30 -42.91
CA ALA A 165 -23.10 -0.23 -44.35
C ALA A 165 -22.12 0.86 -44.77
N TYR A 166 -21.29 0.56 -45.76
CA TYR A 166 -20.42 1.54 -46.40
C TYR A 166 -21.25 2.71 -46.95
N ASN A 167 -20.80 3.94 -46.73
CA ASN A 167 -21.45 5.22 -47.11
C ASN A 167 -22.74 5.61 -46.34
N GLN A 168 -22.84 5.26 -45.12
CA GLN A 168 -23.85 5.92 -44.26
C GLN A 168 -23.28 7.16 -43.60
N ASP A 169 -23.92 8.31 -43.80
CA ASP A 169 -23.68 9.57 -43.07
C ASP A 169 -24.17 9.50 -41.62
N LYS A 170 -23.89 8.40 -40.95
CA LYS A 170 -24.23 8.19 -39.55
C LYS A 170 -22.99 7.92 -38.75
N SER A 171 -22.82 8.70 -37.71
CA SER A 171 -21.82 8.37 -36.66
C SER A 171 -22.25 7.08 -35.95
N ASN A 172 -21.31 6.19 -35.77
CA ASN A 172 -21.50 4.99 -34.98
C ASN A 172 -20.64 5.08 -33.73
N ASP A 173 -21.23 4.75 -32.59
CA ASP A 173 -20.51 4.73 -31.34
C ASP A 173 -19.76 3.41 -31.19
N TYR A 174 -18.46 3.51 -30.95
CA TYR A 174 -17.61 2.40 -30.58
C TYR A 174 -17.33 2.48 -29.08
N PHE A 175 -17.59 1.40 -28.37
CA PHE A 175 -17.33 1.34 -26.94
C PHE A 175 -16.03 0.59 -26.69
N VAL A 176 -15.19 1.20 -25.86
CA VAL A 176 -13.94 0.60 -25.41
C VAL A 176 -14.00 0.41 -23.91
N THR A 177 -13.83 -0.81 -23.47
CA THR A 177 -13.73 -1.17 -22.06
C THR A 177 -12.36 -1.75 -21.79
N SER A 178 -11.66 -1.23 -20.79
CA SER A 178 -10.38 -1.76 -20.37
C SER A 178 -10.39 -2.15 -18.90
N TYR A 179 -9.82 -3.30 -18.61
CA TYR A 179 -9.77 -3.83 -17.26
C TYR A 179 -8.57 -4.79 -17.07
N ARG A 180 -8.32 -5.15 -15.83
CA ARG A 180 -7.49 -6.28 -15.44
C ARG A 180 -8.28 -7.18 -14.50
N ASN A 181 -7.96 -8.46 -14.45
CA ASN A 181 -8.61 -9.41 -13.54
C ASN A 181 -7.94 -9.37 -12.17
N ALA A 182 -8.73 -9.18 -11.11
CA ALA A 182 -8.27 -9.38 -9.75
C ALA A 182 -8.16 -10.88 -9.40
N PRO A 183 -7.42 -11.25 -8.32
CA PRO A 183 -7.29 -12.64 -7.90
C PRO A 183 -8.63 -13.34 -7.58
N ASP A 184 -9.66 -12.59 -7.22
CA ASP A 184 -11.04 -13.10 -6.99
C ASP A 184 -11.89 -13.17 -8.27
N GLY A 185 -11.30 -12.88 -9.43
CA GLY A 185 -11.96 -12.89 -10.72
C GLY A 185 -12.75 -11.63 -11.06
N THR A 186 -12.79 -10.61 -10.18
CA THR A 186 -13.45 -9.34 -10.50
C THR A 186 -12.66 -8.55 -11.53
N LYS A 187 -13.40 -7.93 -12.48
CA LYS A 187 -12.83 -7.03 -13.48
C LYS A 187 -12.58 -5.66 -12.84
N GLN A 188 -11.32 -5.26 -12.78
CA GLN A 188 -10.93 -3.96 -12.26
C GLN A 188 -10.71 -2.98 -13.42
N PRO A 189 -11.49 -1.89 -13.52
CA PRO A 189 -11.32 -0.94 -14.61
C PRO A 189 -9.96 -0.27 -14.55
N VAL A 190 -9.33 -0.10 -15.71
CA VAL A 190 -8.07 0.62 -15.88
C VAL A 190 -8.26 1.75 -16.88
N LYS A 191 -7.39 2.76 -16.81
CA LYS A 191 -7.40 3.86 -17.77
C LYS A 191 -6.69 3.43 -19.05
N TRP A 192 -7.23 3.82 -20.18
CA TRP A 192 -6.62 3.66 -21.48
C TRP A 192 -6.45 5.02 -22.16
N LYS A 193 -5.63 5.07 -23.20
CA LYS A 193 -5.37 6.26 -23.99
C LYS A 193 -5.18 5.84 -25.44
N ALA A 194 -5.89 6.48 -26.36
CA ALA A 194 -5.56 6.38 -27.78
C ALA A 194 -4.20 7.05 -28.03
N VAL A 195 -3.33 6.38 -28.78
CA VAL A 195 -1.97 6.87 -29.08
C VAL A 195 -1.80 7.22 -30.55
N GLY A 196 -2.82 6.95 -31.39
CA GLY A 196 -2.85 7.30 -32.80
C GLY A 196 -4.09 6.73 -33.47
N TYR A 197 -4.38 7.22 -34.65
CA TYR A 197 -5.42 6.68 -35.52
C TYR A 197 -4.97 6.74 -36.97
N GLU A 198 -5.47 5.79 -37.76
CA GLU A 198 -5.12 5.60 -39.16
C GLU A 198 -6.38 5.42 -39.97
N GLU A 199 -6.38 5.93 -41.20
CA GLU A 199 -7.41 5.72 -42.19
C GLU A 199 -6.93 4.72 -43.23
N TYR A 200 -7.77 3.74 -43.55
CA TYR A 200 -7.50 2.77 -44.61
C TYR A 200 -8.13 3.21 -45.93
N ASP A 201 -7.33 3.43 -46.94
CA ASP A 201 -7.79 3.71 -48.30
C ASP A 201 -7.81 2.40 -49.11
N ARG A 202 -9.01 1.98 -49.47
CA ARG A 202 -9.22 0.76 -50.28
C ARG A 202 -8.71 0.89 -51.71
N ALA A 203 -8.68 2.10 -52.28
CA ALA A 203 -8.25 2.29 -53.67
C ALA A 203 -6.76 2.12 -53.83
N THR A 204 -6.01 2.43 -52.79
CA THR A 204 -4.53 2.33 -52.79
C THR A 204 -4.01 1.17 -51.94
N ASP A 205 -4.90 0.41 -51.28
CA ASP A 205 -4.57 -0.66 -50.32
C ASP A 205 -3.51 -0.20 -49.30
N SER A 206 -3.73 0.98 -48.72
CA SER A 206 -2.77 1.58 -47.80
C SER A 206 -3.43 2.24 -46.58
N TRP A 207 -2.64 2.32 -45.51
CA TRP A 207 -3.01 3.03 -44.30
C TRP A 207 -2.33 4.40 -44.26
N THR A 208 -3.10 5.42 -43.91
CA THR A 208 -2.58 6.78 -43.70
C THR A 208 -2.72 7.14 -42.23
N ASN A 209 -1.63 7.48 -41.55
CA ASN A 209 -1.64 7.97 -40.18
C ASN A 209 -2.21 9.38 -40.15
N LEU A 210 -3.29 9.59 -39.39
CA LEU A 210 -3.98 10.87 -39.27
C LEU A 210 -3.60 11.66 -38.00
N GLY A 211 -2.69 11.11 -37.19
CA GLY A 211 -2.14 11.81 -36.02
C GLY A 211 -2.38 11.12 -34.68
N THR A 212 -2.14 11.85 -33.59
CA THR A 212 -2.26 11.41 -32.20
C THR A 212 -3.22 12.31 -31.43
#